data_7b21d05fd1e0f8e6b433c47a8882e7da
#
_entry.id   7b21d05fd1e0f8e6b433c47a8882e7da
#
_cell.length_a   1.000
_cell.length_b   1.000
_cell.length_c   1.000
_cell.angle_alpha   90.00
_cell.angle_beta   90.00
_cell.angle_gamma   90.00
#
_symmetry.space_group_name_H-M   'P 1'
#
loop_
_entity.id
_entity.type
_entity.pdbx_description
1 polymer ?
#
loop_
_entity_poly.entity_id
_entity_poly.type
_entity_poly.pdbx_seq_one_letter_code
_entity_poly.pdbx_strand_id
1 'polypeptide(L)'
;MLRLTKLCASALLALAALLASPARAANNDPVVLVHGVLGFGPDEHPLGSFLYWGGYGNIAAHMTVYHGPHTIFTAQVGAIASNWDRAAELYAQIKGGCVDYGAHHVARYGYPGQQQKPPGKCWAADPANNPEHYPLAFYPQWDAAHPLHMIGHSQGGTTIRALIQLLEHGSPDGDEGGGELYKGGKVGWIKSVVTISAPHDGTTLRDAVLDVLPNLRSPLRDILDNELAHWELAPDGAREFNRWALTSPSVYYFSLGTLATEAGAWCCNGTDRLLAPVQNVQFQYPRADMIPYFKLFAGEWIVGSLAQPGMGSYTQNAPGRVRIDSAWFPNDGVVNTVSMRAPSGHPVRDYDGTAQRGMWLFLGNYRGYDHFDILNWPNPGPSADPIYDRICDIIFGL
;
A
#
# COMPACT_ATOMS: atom_id res chain seq x y z
N MET A 1 17.28 -11.67 61.38
CA MET A 1 16.14 -11.58 60.42
C MET A 1 16.09 -10.26 59.65
N LEU A 2 16.37 -9.10 60.22
CA LEU A 2 16.27 -7.79 59.53
C LEU A 2 17.23 -7.57 58.35
N ARG A 3 18.35 -8.25 58.25
CA ARG A 3 19.34 -8.08 57.15
C ARG A 3 19.02 -8.88 55.90
N LEU A 4 18.34 -10.04 56.04
CA LEU A 4 17.93 -10.85 54.90
C LEU A 4 16.74 -10.22 54.14
N THR A 5 15.80 -9.60 54.86
CA THR A 5 14.64 -8.93 54.24
C THR A 5 15.03 -7.70 53.40
N LYS A 6 16.10 -6.96 53.82
CA LYS A 6 16.59 -5.82 53.03
C LYS A 6 17.31 -6.24 51.75
N LEU A 7 18.04 -7.37 51.77
CA LEU A 7 18.69 -7.90 50.56
C LEU A 7 17.68 -8.42 49.53
N CYS A 8 16.61 -9.12 49.97
CA CYS A 8 15.56 -9.58 49.05
C CYS A 8 14.75 -8.42 48.45
N ALA A 9 14.47 -7.36 49.21
CA ALA A 9 13.77 -6.19 48.69
C ALA A 9 14.59 -5.41 47.65
N SER A 10 15.91 -5.29 47.90
CA SER A 10 16.80 -4.64 46.92
C SER A 10 17.03 -5.45 45.66
N ALA A 11 17.06 -6.77 45.74
CA ALA A 11 17.15 -7.67 44.59
C ALA A 11 15.85 -7.66 43.74
N LEU A 12 14.68 -7.59 44.36
CA LEU A 12 13.39 -7.47 43.68
C LEU A 12 13.24 -6.11 42.99
N LEU A 13 13.69 -5.01 43.58
CA LEU A 13 13.70 -3.69 42.96
C LEU A 13 14.68 -3.60 41.77
N ALA A 14 15.85 -4.23 41.91
CA ALA A 14 16.82 -4.29 40.82
C ALA A 14 16.32 -5.18 39.65
N LEU A 15 15.60 -6.27 39.92
CA LEU A 15 15.02 -7.13 38.92
C LEU A 15 13.83 -6.46 38.24
N ALA A 16 12.99 -5.68 38.93
CA ALA A 16 11.92 -4.88 38.37
C ALA A 16 12.46 -3.73 37.51
N ALA A 17 13.59 -3.12 37.87
CA ALA A 17 14.24 -2.12 37.04
C ALA A 17 14.89 -2.68 35.76
N LEU A 18 15.32 -3.95 35.79
CA LEU A 18 15.84 -4.67 34.61
C LEU A 18 14.74 -5.16 33.67
N LEU A 19 13.52 -5.29 34.15
CA LEU A 19 12.35 -5.70 33.38
C LEU A 19 11.53 -4.51 32.86
N ALA A 20 11.79 -3.30 33.35
CA ALA A 20 11.22 -2.09 32.79
C ALA A 20 11.96 -1.78 31.48
N SER A 21 11.48 -2.30 30.36
CA SER A 21 11.81 -1.70 29.08
C SER A 21 11.56 -0.20 29.20
N PRO A 22 12.52 0.67 28.80
CA PRO A 22 12.27 2.09 28.81
C PRO A 22 10.98 2.32 28.01
N ALA A 23 9.94 2.85 28.64
CA ALA A 23 8.77 3.32 27.96
C ALA A 23 9.26 4.35 26.93
N ARG A 24 9.37 3.92 25.68
CA ARG A 24 9.73 4.82 24.57
C ARG A 24 8.59 5.80 24.50
N ALA A 25 8.86 7.09 24.62
CA ALA A 25 7.85 8.11 24.44
C ALA A 25 7.25 7.91 23.04
N ALA A 26 5.95 7.64 22.98
CA ALA A 26 5.25 7.50 21.70
C ALA A 26 5.43 8.81 20.92
N ASN A 27 5.84 8.71 19.66
CA ASN A 27 5.85 9.88 18.80
C ASN A 27 4.43 10.22 18.35
N ASN A 28 4.18 11.50 18.08
CA ASN A 28 2.88 12.02 17.60
C ASN A 28 2.97 12.51 16.15
N ASP A 29 3.96 12.02 15.39
CA ASP A 29 4.07 12.38 13.99
C ASP A 29 2.81 11.93 13.23
N PRO A 30 2.23 12.77 12.36
CA PRO A 30 1.01 12.43 11.65
C PRO A 30 1.17 11.22 10.74
N VAL A 31 0.04 10.55 10.46
CA VAL A 31 -0.02 9.43 9.51
C VAL A 31 -0.84 9.84 8.30
N VAL A 32 -0.37 9.49 7.11
CA VAL A 32 -1.13 9.63 5.86
C VAL A 32 -1.42 8.24 5.28
N LEU A 33 -2.72 7.94 5.13
CA LEU A 33 -3.21 6.72 4.49
C LEU A 33 -3.36 6.96 2.98
N VAL A 34 -2.75 6.11 2.15
CA VAL A 34 -2.74 6.23 0.69
C VAL A 34 -3.42 5.02 0.06
N HIS A 35 -4.55 5.24 -0.60
CA HIS A 35 -5.35 4.18 -1.23
C HIS A 35 -4.67 3.56 -2.47
N GLY A 36 -5.15 2.38 -2.92
CA GLY A 36 -4.68 1.67 -4.12
C GLY A 36 -5.35 2.14 -5.41
N VAL A 37 -5.17 1.35 -6.48
CA VAL A 37 -5.85 1.54 -7.76
C VAL A 37 -7.37 1.47 -7.56
N LEU A 38 -8.12 2.26 -8.32
CA LEU A 38 -9.58 2.42 -8.21
C LEU A 38 -10.05 2.89 -6.81
N GLY A 39 -9.12 3.29 -5.94
CA GLY A 39 -9.45 3.82 -4.64
C GLY A 39 -9.91 5.28 -4.70
N PHE A 40 -10.38 5.77 -3.57
CA PHE A 40 -10.98 7.10 -3.43
C PHE A 40 -10.70 7.68 -2.05
N GLY A 41 -10.74 8.99 -1.97
CA GLY A 41 -10.65 9.74 -0.72
C GLY A 41 -11.99 9.89 -0.02
N PRO A 42 -11.98 10.36 1.23
CA PRO A 42 -13.21 10.50 2.04
C PRO A 42 -14.23 11.50 1.45
N ASP A 43 -13.79 12.44 0.64
CA ASP A 43 -14.66 13.47 0.06
C ASP A 43 -15.23 13.10 -1.31
N GLU A 44 -14.77 12.00 -1.90
CA GLU A 44 -15.23 11.56 -3.21
C GLU A 44 -16.56 10.77 -3.16
N HIS A 45 -16.83 10.09 -2.06
CA HIS A 45 -18.08 9.36 -1.77
C HIS A 45 -18.70 8.59 -2.96
N PRO A 46 -17.95 7.86 -3.79
CA PRO A 46 -18.52 7.20 -4.96
C PRO A 46 -19.56 6.13 -4.59
N LEU A 47 -19.51 5.66 -3.35
CA LEU A 47 -20.39 4.62 -2.80
C LEU A 47 -21.13 5.11 -1.53
N GLY A 48 -21.48 6.40 -1.47
CA GLY A 48 -22.20 6.99 -0.33
C GLY A 48 -21.33 7.05 0.94
N SER A 49 -21.80 6.45 2.04
CA SER A 49 -21.06 6.43 3.31
C SER A 49 -19.94 5.38 3.38
N PHE A 50 -19.72 4.67 2.31
CA PHE A 50 -18.67 3.64 2.25
C PHE A 50 -17.29 4.28 2.08
N LEU A 51 -16.36 3.96 2.98
CA LEU A 51 -15.01 4.48 2.98
C LEU A 51 -14.03 3.46 2.40
N TYR A 52 -13.02 3.94 1.67
CA TYR A 52 -11.93 3.07 1.23
C TYR A 52 -11.25 2.40 2.44
N TRP A 53 -10.94 3.18 3.47
CA TRP A 53 -10.33 2.71 4.70
C TRP A 53 -11.39 2.39 5.75
N GLY A 54 -11.96 1.20 5.67
CA GLY A 54 -12.89 0.69 6.69
C GLY A 54 -14.27 0.26 6.20
N GLY A 55 -14.59 0.40 4.91
CA GLY A 55 -15.92 0.06 4.42
C GLY A 55 -17.01 0.93 5.07
N TYR A 56 -17.93 0.32 5.82
CA TYR A 56 -18.91 1.04 6.65
C TYR A 56 -18.38 1.41 8.05
N GLY A 57 -17.19 0.92 8.42
CA GLY A 57 -16.41 1.39 9.56
C GLY A 57 -15.48 2.54 9.17
N ASN A 58 -14.47 2.84 10.01
CA ASN A 58 -13.49 3.87 9.73
C ASN A 58 -12.16 3.55 10.41
N ILE A 59 -11.22 3.00 9.63
CA ILE A 59 -9.87 2.67 10.10
C ILE A 59 -9.10 3.90 10.57
N ALA A 60 -9.23 5.04 9.87
CA ALA A 60 -8.55 6.27 10.27
C ALA A 60 -9.04 6.74 11.64
N ALA A 61 -10.35 6.69 11.89
CA ALA A 61 -10.91 7.03 13.21
C ALA A 61 -10.47 6.04 14.30
N HIS A 62 -10.40 4.73 13.98
CA HIS A 62 -9.88 3.72 14.89
C HIS A 62 -8.43 4.02 15.28
N MET A 63 -7.56 4.26 14.31
CA MET A 63 -6.16 4.58 14.56
C MET A 63 -5.98 5.90 15.32
N THR A 64 -6.87 6.89 15.12
CA THR A 64 -6.81 8.20 15.80
C THR A 64 -6.89 8.07 17.32
N VAL A 65 -7.68 7.11 17.82
CA VAL A 65 -7.92 6.93 19.26
C VAL A 65 -7.08 5.81 19.87
N TYR A 66 -6.41 5.01 19.05
CA TYR A 66 -5.61 3.90 19.52
C TYR A 66 -4.32 4.40 20.21
N HIS A 67 -4.17 4.06 21.50
CA HIS A 67 -3.08 4.53 22.38
C HIS A 67 -2.94 6.06 22.54
N GLY A 68 -4.00 6.80 22.26
CA GLY A 68 -4.03 8.26 22.44
C GLY A 68 -4.44 8.99 21.15
N PRO A 69 -4.58 10.29 21.21
CA PRO A 69 -5.01 11.07 20.04
C PRO A 69 -3.85 11.21 19.05
N HIS A 70 -3.97 10.57 17.88
CA HIS A 70 -3.06 10.71 16.75
C HIS A 70 -3.74 11.43 15.59
N THR A 71 -2.97 12.17 14.80
CA THR A 71 -3.46 12.80 13.57
C THR A 71 -3.34 11.83 12.40
N ILE A 72 -4.47 11.39 11.87
CA ILE A 72 -4.54 10.48 10.73
C ILE A 72 -5.24 11.17 9.56
N PHE A 73 -4.55 11.30 8.45
CA PHE A 73 -5.09 11.84 7.20
C PHE A 73 -5.37 10.71 6.22
N THR A 74 -6.38 10.87 5.39
CA THR A 74 -6.68 9.95 4.28
C THR A 74 -6.52 10.69 2.97
N ALA A 75 -5.54 10.28 2.19
CA ALA A 75 -5.22 10.93 0.93
C ALA A 75 -6.22 10.57 -0.18
N GLN A 76 -6.36 11.51 -1.10
CA GLN A 76 -7.17 11.41 -2.30
C GLN A 76 -6.28 11.68 -3.52
N VAL A 77 -5.87 10.63 -4.22
CA VAL A 77 -5.00 10.69 -5.39
C VAL A 77 -5.68 10.03 -6.60
N GLY A 78 -5.14 10.20 -7.79
CA GLY A 78 -5.74 9.63 -9.00
C GLY A 78 -6.00 8.13 -8.91
N ALA A 79 -7.24 7.69 -9.11
CA ALA A 79 -7.66 6.31 -8.92
C ALA A 79 -6.98 5.34 -9.91
N ILE A 80 -6.64 5.83 -11.13
CA ILE A 80 -6.00 5.06 -12.21
C ILE A 80 -4.75 5.75 -12.76
N ALA A 81 -4.19 6.71 -12.03
CA ALA A 81 -3.00 7.45 -12.43
C ALA A 81 -1.71 6.67 -12.12
N SER A 82 -0.61 7.05 -12.77
CA SER A 82 0.72 6.49 -12.53
C SER A 82 1.21 6.75 -11.10
N ASN A 83 2.22 6.01 -10.64
CA ASN A 83 2.83 6.27 -9.33
C ASN A 83 3.46 7.67 -9.25
N TRP A 84 3.99 8.18 -10.36
CA TRP A 84 4.53 9.55 -10.45
C TRP A 84 3.43 10.59 -10.23
N ASP A 85 2.34 10.51 -11.01
CA ASP A 85 1.24 11.47 -10.94
C ASP A 85 0.61 11.48 -9.56
N ARG A 86 0.38 10.29 -9.00
CA ARG A 86 -0.15 10.13 -7.63
C ARG A 86 0.80 10.68 -6.58
N ALA A 87 2.11 10.57 -6.77
CA ALA A 87 3.11 11.17 -5.87
C ALA A 87 3.08 12.70 -5.93
N ALA A 88 2.92 13.29 -7.11
CA ALA A 88 2.76 14.74 -7.27
C ALA A 88 1.47 15.27 -6.60
N GLU A 89 0.36 14.56 -6.78
CA GLU A 89 -0.91 14.88 -6.13
C GLU A 89 -0.80 14.76 -4.60
N LEU A 90 -0.16 13.70 -4.12
CA LEU A 90 0.05 13.44 -2.70
C LEU A 90 0.93 14.51 -2.05
N TYR A 91 1.99 14.94 -2.73
CA TYR A 91 2.83 16.03 -2.26
C TYR A 91 2.05 17.33 -2.09
N ALA A 92 1.29 17.73 -3.10
CA ALA A 92 0.47 18.95 -3.05
C ALA A 92 -0.60 18.87 -1.94
N GLN A 93 -1.23 17.71 -1.77
CA GLN A 93 -2.25 17.51 -0.74
C GLN A 93 -1.69 17.60 0.69
N ILE A 94 -0.46 17.14 0.91
CA ILE A 94 0.17 17.19 2.24
C ILE A 94 0.76 18.57 2.50
N LYS A 95 1.57 19.10 1.56
CA LYS A 95 2.37 20.31 1.75
C LYS A 95 1.60 21.59 1.49
N GLY A 96 0.62 21.52 0.60
CA GLY A 96 -0.07 22.67 0.02
C GLY A 96 0.51 23.08 -1.33
N GLY A 97 -0.22 23.92 -2.01
CA GLY A 97 0.05 24.33 -3.39
C GLY A 97 -0.82 23.58 -4.39
N CYS A 98 -0.58 23.84 -5.67
CA CYS A 98 -1.28 23.16 -6.76
C CYS A 98 -0.44 21.98 -7.27
N VAL A 99 -1.12 20.95 -7.78
CA VAL A 99 -0.46 19.80 -8.38
C VAL A 99 0.37 20.24 -9.58
N ASP A 100 1.63 19.87 -9.54
CA ASP A 100 2.57 19.99 -10.63
C ASP A 100 3.06 18.58 -10.98
N TYR A 101 2.77 18.11 -12.18
CA TYR A 101 3.17 16.78 -12.64
C TYR A 101 4.59 16.73 -13.23
N GLY A 102 5.23 17.89 -13.36
CA GLY A 102 6.53 18.04 -13.98
C GLY A 102 6.47 18.25 -15.49
N ALA A 103 7.21 19.24 -15.99
CA ALA A 103 7.14 19.65 -17.39
C ALA A 103 7.60 18.54 -18.36
N HIS A 104 8.70 17.83 -18.03
CA HIS A 104 9.22 16.74 -18.86
C HIS A 104 8.31 15.52 -18.83
N HIS A 105 7.76 15.19 -17.65
CA HIS A 105 6.82 14.11 -17.51
C HIS A 105 5.54 14.36 -18.34
N VAL A 106 4.97 15.57 -18.23
CA VAL A 106 3.79 15.95 -19.01
C VAL A 106 4.08 15.98 -20.52
N ALA A 107 5.25 16.46 -20.93
CA ALA A 107 5.63 16.46 -22.33
C ALA A 107 5.77 15.04 -22.91
N ARG A 108 6.18 14.07 -22.09
CA ARG A 108 6.40 12.68 -22.50
C ARG A 108 5.15 11.82 -22.46
N TYR A 109 4.32 11.98 -21.43
CA TYR A 109 3.18 11.08 -21.15
C TYR A 109 1.82 11.76 -21.22
N GLY A 110 1.78 13.09 -21.36
CA GLY A 110 0.56 13.88 -21.24
C GLY A 110 0.17 14.09 -19.77
N TYR A 111 -0.98 14.72 -19.58
CA TYR A 111 -1.63 14.74 -18.27
C TYR A 111 -2.27 13.38 -17.99
N PRO A 112 -2.38 12.96 -16.72
CA PRO A 112 -2.92 11.65 -16.38
C PRO A 112 -4.35 11.50 -16.91
N GLY A 113 -4.50 10.67 -17.92
CA GLY A 113 -5.70 10.14 -18.57
C GLY A 113 -6.97 10.98 -18.55
N GLN A 114 -8.13 10.35 -18.59
CA GLN A 114 -9.43 11.00 -18.46
C GLN A 114 -9.65 11.67 -17.10
N GLN A 115 -8.82 11.37 -16.14
CA GLN A 115 -8.78 12.03 -14.85
C GLN A 115 -7.73 13.15 -14.82
N GLN A 116 -7.38 13.66 -15.98
CA GLN A 116 -6.66 14.92 -16.06
C GLN A 116 -7.35 15.88 -15.10
N LYS A 117 -6.84 15.83 -13.89
CA LYS A 117 -7.14 16.90 -12.98
C LYS A 117 -6.27 18.02 -13.52
N PRO A 118 -6.90 19.02 -14.13
CA PRO A 118 -6.12 20.10 -14.74
C PRO A 118 -5.10 20.59 -13.72
N PRO A 119 -4.04 21.25 -14.15
CA PRO A 119 -3.27 22.10 -13.26
C PRO A 119 -4.28 23.02 -12.58
N GLY A 120 -4.68 22.70 -11.35
CA GLY A 120 -5.85 23.30 -10.73
C GLY A 120 -6.39 22.54 -9.52
N LYS A 121 -5.92 21.31 -9.25
CA LYS A 121 -6.15 20.67 -7.95
C LYS A 121 -5.13 21.27 -6.98
N CYS A 122 -5.63 22.15 -6.11
CA CYS A 122 -4.83 22.95 -5.19
C CYS A 122 -5.29 22.74 -3.75
N TRP A 123 -4.37 22.89 -2.81
CA TRP A 123 -4.64 22.90 -1.37
C TRP A 123 -4.00 24.12 -0.73
N ALA A 124 -4.76 24.82 0.12
CA ALA A 124 -4.24 25.97 0.83
C ALA A 124 -3.36 25.52 2.00
N ALA A 125 -2.15 26.05 2.06
CA ALA A 125 -1.24 25.86 3.19
C ALA A 125 -1.59 26.74 4.38
N ASP A 126 -2.22 27.90 4.14
CA ASP A 126 -2.63 28.86 5.17
C ASP A 126 -4.15 29.12 5.07
N PRO A 127 -4.94 28.70 6.07
CA PRO A 127 -6.37 28.94 6.08
C PRO A 127 -6.73 30.43 6.13
N ALA A 128 -5.88 31.29 6.68
CA ALA A 128 -6.12 32.73 6.77
C ALA A 128 -5.85 33.45 5.44
N ASN A 129 -5.08 32.82 4.53
CA ASN A 129 -4.76 33.35 3.20
C ASN A 129 -5.20 32.36 2.12
N ASN A 130 -6.51 32.13 2.01
CA ASN A 130 -7.13 31.21 1.06
C ASN A 130 -8.32 31.86 0.34
N PRO A 131 -8.07 32.89 -0.50
CA PRO A 131 -9.14 33.61 -1.19
C PRO A 131 -9.92 32.75 -2.19
N GLU A 132 -9.29 31.70 -2.73
CA GLU A 132 -9.89 30.76 -3.69
C GLU A 132 -10.69 29.65 -3.00
N HIS A 133 -10.72 29.61 -1.67
CA HIS A 133 -11.41 28.59 -0.88
C HIS A 133 -11.00 27.15 -1.19
N TYR A 134 -9.71 26.92 -1.49
CA TYR A 134 -9.17 25.57 -1.67
C TYR A 134 -9.30 24.74 -0.39
N PRO A 135 -9.41 23.41 -0.49
CA PRO A 135 -9.26 22.52 0.65
C PRO A 135 -7.93 22.80 1.39
N LEU A 136 -7.91 22.61 2.69
CA LEU A 136 -6.68 22.81 3.45
C LEU A 136 -5.71 21.65 3.21
N ALA A 137 -4.44 21.97 3.11
CA ALA A 137 -3.38 20.98 3.09
C ALA A 137 -3.32 20.22 4.42
N PHE A 138 -2.94 18.96 4.39
CA PHE A 138 -2.91 18.11 5.58
C PHE A 138 -1.87 18.58 6.59
N TYR A 139 -0.66 18.91 6.11
CA TYR A 139 0.47 19.16 6.98
C TYR A 139 1.45 20.18 6.36
N PRO A 140 1.10 21.47 6.29
CA PRO A 140 1.92 22.51 5.62
C PRO A 140 3.34 22.65 6.20
N GLN A 141 3.52 22.37 7.49
CA GLN A 141 4.85 22.38 8.15
C GLN A 141 5.72 21.16 7.83
N TRP A 142 5.24 20.21 7.03
CA TRP A 142 5.96 19.00 6.66
C TRP A 142 7.38 19.28 6.17
N ASP A 143 8.36 18.80 6.91
CA ASP A 143 9.79 18.89 6.64
C ASP A 143 10.57 17.84 7.46
N ALA A 144 11.88 17.90 7.49
CA ALA A 144 12.71 16.97 8.25
C ALA A 144 12.58 17.11 9.78
N ALA A 145 12.16 18.28 10.28
CA ALA A 145 11.90 18.50 11.72
C ALA A 145 10.46 18.09 12.10
N HIS A 146 9.58 18.04 11.12
CA HIS A 146 8.17 17.67 11.25
C HIS A 146 7.86 16.53 10.28
N PRO A 147 8.45 15.35 10.46
CA PRO A 147 8.23 14.21 9.56
C PRO A 147 6.84 13.61 9.75
N LEU A 148 6.48 12.69 8.87
CA LEU A 148 5.24 11.93 8.97
C LEU A 148 5.46 10.44 8.69
N HIS A 149 4.47 9.64 9.06
CA HIS A 149 4.34 8.24 8.70
C HIS A 149 3.42 8.08 7.50
N MET A 150 3.66 7.10 6.66
CA MET A 150 2.79 6.79 5.54
C MET A 150 2.38 5.32 5.56
N ILE A 151 1.10 5.06 5.29
CA ILE A 151 0.58 3.71 5.14
C ILE A 151 -0.07 3.62 3.77
N GLY A 152 0.44 2.74 2.92
CA GLY A 152 -0.07 2.54 1.56
C GLY A 152 -0.65 1.15 1.37
N HIS A 153 -1.91 1.08 0.92
CA HIS A 153 -2.52 -0.16 0.49
C HIS A 153 -2.38 -0.33 -1.01
N SER A 154 -2.03 -1.55 -1.46
CA SER A 154 -1.95 -1.86 -2.89
C SER A 154 -1.01 -0.89 -3.63
N GLN A 155 -1.42 -0.28 -4.76
CA GLN A 155 -0.67 0.76 -5.47
C GLN A 155 -0.28 1.95 -4.56
N GLY A 156 -1.01 2.21 -3.47
CA GLY A 156 -0.63 3.25 -2.51
C GLY A 156 0.78 3.06 -1.95
N GLY A 157 1.21 1.81 -1.75
CA GLY A 157 2.57 1.50 -1.32
C GLY A 157 3.63 1.87 -2.35
N THR A 158 3.39 1.61 -3.64
CA THR A 158 4.31 2.02 -4.73
C THR A 158 4.26 3.51 -4.99
N THR A 159 3.09 4.16 -4.83
CA THR A 159 2.95 5.63 -4.86
C THR A 159 3.84 6.30 -3.81
N ILE A 160 3.85 5.81 -2.57
CA ILE A 160 4.69 6.35 -1.50
C ILE A 160 6.18 6.19 -1.85
N ARG A 161 6.58 5.07 -2.44
CA ARG A 161 7.97 4.86 -2.90
C ARG A 161 8.38 5.87 -3.97
N ALA A 162 7.49 6.16 -4.93
CA ALA A 162 7.72 7.21 -5.92
C ALA A 162 7.88 8.58 -5.26
N LEU A 163 7.02 8.90 -4.27
CA LEU A 163 7.13 10.15 -3.54
C LEU A 163 8.46 10.28 -2.79
N ILE A 164 8.93 9.24 -2.10
CA ILE A 164 10.22 9.24 -1.41
C ILE A 164 11.35 9.49 -2.40
N GLN A 165 11.34 8.81 -3.55
CA GLN A 165 12.35 8.98 -4.59
C GLN A 165 12.39 10.42 -5.09
N LEU A 166 11.22 11.03 -5.36
CA LEU A 166 11.14 12.42 -5.80
C LEU A 166 11.54 13.41 -4.71
N LEU A 167 11.15 13.18 -3.46
CA LEU A 167 11.53 14.04 -2.33
C LEU A 167 13.05 14.06 -2.11
N GLU A 168 13.70 12.90 -2.16
CA GLU A 168 15.12 12.80 -1.81
C GLU A 168 16.04 13.09 -3.01
N HIS A 169 15.68 12.61 -4.19
CA HIS A 169 16.55 12.65 -5.39
C HIS A 169 16.05 13.55 -6.50
N GLY A 170 14.78 13.98 -6.46
CA GLY A 170 14.18 14.81 -7.50
C GLY A 170 13.87 14.03 -8.78
N SER A 171 13.63 14.77 -9.86
CA SER A 171 13.39 14.19 -11.18
C SER A 171 14.69 13.68 -11.81
N PRO A 172 14.71 12.47 -12.40
CA PRO A 172 15.86 11.97 -13.13
C PRO A 172 16.13 12.75 -14.41
N ASP A 173 15.12 13.41 -14.98
CA ASP A 173 15.24 14.21 -16.20
C ASP A 173 15.70 15.66 -15.93
N GLY A 174 15.93 16.02 -14.66
CA GLY A 174 16.42 17.33 -14.23
C GLY A 174 15.30 18.34 -13.98
N ASP A 175 15.35 19.51 -14.61
CA ASP A 175 14.41 20.60 -14.36
C ASP A 175 13.02 20.30 -14.90
N GLU A 176 12.05 20.16 -13.97
CA GLU A 176 10.64 19.98 -14.24
C GLU A 176 9.85 21.31 -14.18
N GLY A 177 10.47 22.39 -14.63
CA GLY A 177 9.80 23.71 -14.60
C GLY A 177 9.83 24.40 -13.24
N GLY A 178 10.69 23.96 -12.32
CA GLY A 178 10.90 24.61 -11.02
C GLY A 178 10.05 24.06 -9.87
N GLY A 179 9.27 23.02 -10.08
CA GLY A 179 8.47 22.37 -9.04
C GLY A 179 9.32 21.89 -7.84
N GLU A 180 8.93 22.27 -6.64
CA GLU A 180 9.70 21.98 -5.42
C GLU A 180 9.91 20.49 -5.17
N LEU A 181 8.93 19.63 -5.50
CA LEU A 181 9.03 18.18 -5.37
C LEU A 181 10.23 17.63 -6.14
N TYR A 182 10.46 18.16 -7.36
CA TYR A 182 11.41 17.62 -8.33
C TYR A 182 12.86 18.07 -8.12
N LYS A 183 13.09 18.98 -7.16
CA LYS A 183 14.44 19.44 -6.80
C LYS A 183 15.22 18.44 -5.95
N GLY A 184 14.53 17.49 -5.32
CA GLY A 184 15.16 16.57 -4.38
C GLY A 184 15.60 17.23 -3.07
N GLY A 185 16.53 16.59 -2.36
CA GLY A 185 17.17 17.09 -1.15
C GLY A 185 16.31 17.07 0.12
N LYS A 186 15.10 16.48 0.08
CA LYS A 186 14.14 16.45 1.19
C LYS A 186 14.25 15.14 1.98
N VAL A 187 15.47 14.81 2.39
CA VAL A 187 15.75 13.61 3.21
C VAL A 187 15.14 13.75 4.59
N GLY A 188 14.54 12.67 5.11
CA GLY A 188 13.98 12.62 6.45
C GLY A 188 12.57 13.23 6.60
N TRP A 189 11.94 13.67 5.53
CA TRP A 189 10.55 14.16 5.57
C TRP A 189 9.55 13.03 5.83
N ILE A 190 9.89 11.81 5.45
CA ILE A 190 9.11 10.60 5.76
C ILE A 190 9.89 9.78 6.79
N LYS A 191 9.29 9.53 7.95
CA LYS A 191 9.89 8.77 9.04
C LYS A 191 9.76 7.28 8.81
N SER A 192 8.55 6.81 8.50
CA SER A 192 8.30 5.41 8.19
C SER A 192 7.25 5.20 7.12
N VAL A 193 7.34 4.05 6.49
CA VAL A 193 6.37 3.54 5.51
C VAL A 193 5.91 2.17 5.96
N VAL A 194 4.60 1.95 5.91
CA VAL A 194 3.99 0.62 6.01
C VAL A 194 3.25 0.34 4.70
N THR A 195 3.58 -0.75 4.03
CA THR A 195 2.87 -1.19 2.84
C THR A 195 2.01 -2.40 3.13
N ILE A 196 0.76 -2.34 2.73
CA ILE A 196 -0.25 -3.38 2.93
C ILE A 196 -0.62 -3.93 1.56
N SER A 197 -0.36 -5.21 1.32
CA SER A 197 -0.71 -5.89 0.06
C SER A 197 -0.20 -5.16 -1.19
N ALA A 198 0.96 -4.49 -1.09
CA ALA A 198 1.49 -3.67 -2.18
C ALA A 198 2.23 -4.51 -3.23
N PRO A 199 1.99 -4.28 -4.52
CA PRO A 199 2.64 -5.00 -5.62
C PRO A 199 4.05 -4.46 -5.87
N HIS A 200 4.99 -4.70 -4.95
CA HIS A 200 6.37 -4.22 -5.08
C HIS A 200 7.09 -4.74 -6.32
N ASP A 201 6.80 -5.97 -6.71
CA ASP A 201 7.30 -6.60 -7.93
C ASP A 201 6.22 -6.73 -9.00
N GLY A 202 5.11 -6.01 -8.85
CA GLY A 202 3.97 -6.05 -9.74
C GLY A 202 2.98 -7.16 -9.40
N THR A 203 2.00 -7.33 -10.26
CA THR A 203 0.97 -8.37 -10.17
C THR A 203 0.76 -9.03 -11.53
N THR A 204 0.49 -10.32 -11.52
CA THR A 204 0.13 -11.07 -12.73
C THR A 204 -1.35 -10.93 -13.09
N LEU A 205 -2.14 -10.15 -12.35
CA LEU A 205 -3.58 -9.98 -12.56
C LEU A 205 -3.92 -9.58 -14.00
N ARG A 206 -3.21 -8.57 -14.53
CA ARG A 206 -3.42 -8.10 -15.91
C ARG A 206 -3.20 -9.21 -16.91
N ASP A 207 -2.03 -9.83 -16.88
CA ASP A 207 -1.64 -10.87 -17.85
C ASP A 207 -2.53 -12.11 -17.69
N ALA A 208 -2.83 -12.53 -16.48
CA ALA A 208 -3.72 -13.65 -16.19
C ALA A 208 -5.15 -13.43 -16.69
N VAL A 209 -5.70 -12.22 -16.51
CA VAL A 209 -7.06 -11.90 -16.99
C VAL A 209 -7.11 -11.81 -18.52
N LEU A 210 -6.10 -11.23 -19.14
CA LEU A 210 -6.05 -11.09 -20.60
C LEU A 210 -5.86 -12.46 -21.29
N ASP A 211 -5.07 -13.35 -20.69
CA ASP A 211 -4.84 -14.70 -21.23
C ASP A 211 -6.05 -15.62 -21.07
N VAL A 212 -6.74 -15.55 -19.93
CA VAL A 212 -7.91 -16.40 -19.63
C VAL A 212 -9.16 -15.91 -20.37
N LEU A 213 -9.28 -14.60 -20.59
CA LEU A 213 -10.45 -13.98 -21.19
C LEU A 213 -10.07 -13.06 -22.37
N PRO A 214 -9.45 -13.59 -23.45
CA PRO A 214 -8.93 -12.78 -24.54
C PRO A 214 -10.02 -11.98 -25.29
N ASN A 215 -11.27 -12.39 -25.17
CA ASN A 215 -12.42 -11.74 -25.82
C ASN A 215 -13.31 -10.93 -24.86
N LEU A 216 -12.87 -10.75 -23.59
CA LEU A 216 -13.64 -9.98 -22.63
C LEU A 216 -13.58 -8.49 -23.01
N ARG A 217 -14.64 -7.98 -23.61
CA ARG A 217 -14.87 -6.54 -23.75
C ARG A 217 -15.54 -6.05 -22.47
N SER A 218 -14.77 -5.44 -21.60
CA SER A 218 -15.31 -4.83 -20.38
C SER A 218 -14.57 -3.52 -20.11
N PRO A 219 -15.20 -2.58 -19.41
CA PRO A 219 -14.52 -1.36 -18.95
C PRO A 219 -13.23 -1.67 -18.20
N LEU A 220 -13.16 -2.81 -17.50
CA LEU A 220 -11.95 -3.26 -16.80
C LEU A 220 -10.81 -3.55 -17.80
N ARG A 221 -11.08 -4.12 -18.95
CA ARG A 221 -10.06 -4.36 -19.96
C ARG A 221 -9.52 -3.05 -20.53
N ASP A 222 -10.40 -2.10 -20.83
CA ASP A 222 -10.00 -0.79 -21.35
C ASP A 222 -9.12 -0.06 -20.32
N ILE A 223 -9.43 -0.19 -19.05
CA ILE A 223 -8.59 0.28 -17.93
C ILE A 223 -7.25 -0.45 -17.93
N LEU A 224 -7.21 -1.77 -18.06
CA LEU A 224 -5.99 -2.58 -18.02
C LEU A 224 -5.08 -2.37 -19.25
N ASP A 225 -5.61 -1.95 -20.39
CA ASP A 225 -4.84 -1.84 -21.63
C ASP A 225 -4.26 -0.44 -21.89
N ASN A 226 -4.82 0.63 -21.31
CA ASN A 226 -4.61 1.99 -21.80
C ASN A 226 -3.86 2.95 -20.86
N GLU A 227 -3.48 2.54 -19.64
CA GLU A 227 -2.92 3.49 -18.68
C GLU A 227 -1.50 3.13 -18.23
N LEU A 228 -0.64 4.14 -18.09
CA LEU A 228 0.73 4.00 -17.62
C LEU A 228 0.80 3.28 -16.25
N ALA A 229 -0.18 3.52 -15.36
CA ALA A 229 -0.28 2.84 -14.08
C ALA A 229 -0.30 1.31 -14.21
N HIS A 230 -0.96 0.80 -15.23
CA HIS A 230 -1.05 -0.66 -15.43
C HIS A 230 0.25 -1.28 -15.89
N TRP A 231 1.07 -0.53 -16.63
CA TRP A 231 2.43 -0.96 -16.94
C TRP A 231 3.27 -1.06 -15.67
N GLU A 232 3.22 -0.05 -14.81
CA GLU A 232 3.98 -0.02 -13.55
C GLU A 232 3.55 -1.12 -12.57
N LEU A 233 2.28 -1.56 -12.63
CA LEU A 233 1.76 -2.64 -11.82
C LEU A 233 2.02 -4.04 -12.42
N ALA A 234 2.41 -4.14 -13.69
CA ALA A 234 2.84 -5.40 -14.29
C ALA A 234 4.26 -5.77 -13.80
N PRO A 235 4.65 -7.06 -13.75
CA PRO A 235 5.95 -7.46 -13.22
C PRO A 235 7.15 -6.82 -13.93
N ASP A 236 7.10 -6.66 -15.24
CA ASP A 236 8.17 -6.02 -15.99
C ASP A 236 8.27 -4.53 -15.72
N GLY A 237 7.15 -3.83 -15.62
CA GLY A 237 7.11 -2.41 -15.26
C GLY A 237 7.56 -2.18 -13.82
N ALA A 238 7.13 -3.03 -12.89
CA ALA A 238 7.57 -2.98 -11.50
C ALA A 238 9.09 -3.20 -11.37
N ARG A 239 9.68 -4.08 -12.20
CA ARG A 239 11.15 -4.24 -12.26
C ARG A 239 11.85 -2.94 -12.66
N GLU A 240 11.35 -2.23 -13.65
CA GLU A 240 11.91 -0.93 -14.04
C GLU A 240 11.69 0.12 -12.94
N PHE A 241 10.51 0.15 -12.35
CA PHE A 241 10.20 1.01 -11.21
C PHE A 241 11.13 0.74 -10.02
N ASN A 242 11.45 -0.52 -9.70
CA ASN A 242 12.34 -0.90 -8.61
C ASN A 242 13.80 -0.45 -8.83
N ARG A 243 14.22 -0.26 -10.08
CA ARG A 243 15.54 0.31 -10.39
C ARG A 243 15.61 1.80 -10.14
N TRP A 244 14.49 2.49 -10.23
CA TRP A 244 14.37 3.91 -10.03
C TRP A 244 14.01 4.26 -8.58
N ALA A 245 12.95 3.69 -8.02
CA ALA A 245 12.45 3.98 -6.67
C ALA A 245 13.24 3.18 -5.62
N LEU A 246 14.37 3.73 -5.20
CA LEU A 246 15.30 3.08 -4.29
C LEU A 246 14.80 3.06 -2.84
N THR A 247 15.35 2.16 -2.02
CA THR A 247 15.13 2.16 -0.57
C THR A 247 16.01 3.22 0.08
N SER A 248 15.39 4.25 0.65
CA SER A 248 16.10 5.33 1.35
C SER A 248 16.72 4.83 2.65
N PRO A 249 17.98 5.18 2.94
CA PRO A 249 18.62 4.85 4.21
C PRO A 249 18.07 5.65 5.40
N SER A 250 17.23 6.67 5.17
CA SER A 250 16.65 7.55 6.19
C SER A 250 15.31 7.06 6.73
N VAL A 251 14.63 6.15 6.02
CA VAL A 251 13.25 5.74 6.26
C VAL A 251 13.18 4.35 6.86
N TYR A 252 12.26 4.12 7.80
CA TYR A 252 11.87 2.79 8.27
C TYR A 252 10.81 2.21 7.32
N TYR A 253 11.05 1.01 6.79
CA TYR A 253 10.12 0.34 5.89
C TYR A 253 9.54 -0.91 6.52
N PHE A 254 8.23 -1.02 6.51
CA PHE A 254 7.49 -2.20 6.93
C PHE A 254 6.58 -2.65 5.80
N SER A 255 6.45 -3.96 5.63
CA SER A 255 5.54 -4.54 4.65
C SER A 255 4.78 -5.71 5.25
N LEU A 256 3.56 -5.90 4.80
CA LEU A 256 2.76 -7.08 5.11
C LEU A 256 2.03 -7.56 3.86
N GLY A 257 1.87 -8.87 3.77
CA GLY A 257 1.16 -9.51 2.68
C GLY A 257 -0.17 -10.10 3.13
N THR A 258 -1.05 -10.29 2.17
CA THR A 258 -2.31 -11.01 2.29
C THR A 258 -2.25 -12.30 1.49
N LEU A 259 -3.00 -13.32 1.93
CA LEU A 259 -3.03 -14.63 1.30
C LEU A 259 -4.43 -15.24 1.41
N ALA A 260 -5.14 -15.23 0.30
CA ALA A 260 -6.50 -15.76 0.19
C ALA A 260 -6.60 -17.09 -0.57
N THR A 261 -5.48 -17.63 -1.05
CA THR A 261 -5.45 -18.85 -1.87
C THR A 261 -4.63 -19.96 -1.22
N GLU A 262 -4.86 -21.18 -1.66
CA GLU A 262 -4.09 -22.36 -1.28
C GLU A 262 -3.87 -23.29 -2.47
N ALA A 263 -2.78 -24.07 -2.45
CA ALA A 263 -2.51 -25.08 -3.46
C ALA A 263 -3.48 -26.26 -3.31
N GLY A 264 -4.08 -26.71 -4.38
CA GLY A 264 -4.95 -27.86 -4.35
C GLY A 264 -5.94 -27.96 -5.47
N ALA A 265 -6.83 -28.94 -5.37
CA ALA A 265 -8.00 -29.01 -6.23
C ALA A 265 -9.06 -28.05 -5.74
N TRP A 266 -9.69 -27.37 -6.67
CA TRP A 266 -10.86 -26.56 -6.36
C TRP A 266 -11.90 -27.42 -5.64
N CYS A 267 -12.27 -26.99 -4.45
CA CYS A 267 -13.20 -27.73 -3.64
C CYS A 267 -14.62 -27.17 -3.78
N CYS A 268 -15.51 -28.03 -3.94
CA CYS A 268 -16.61 -28.36 -3.07
C CYS A 268 -18.01 -28.02 -3.50
N ASN A 269 -18.35 -27.08 -4.33
CA ASN A 269 -19.73 -26.74 -4.64
C ASN A 269 -20.00 -26.59 -6.13
N GLY A 270 -20.05 -27.65 -6.89
CA GLY A 270 -20.63 -27.78 -8.25
C GLY A 270 -20.48 -26.65 -9.26
N THR A 271 -20.62 -25.41 -8.87
CA THR A 271 -20.48 -24.21 -9.69
C THR A 271 -19.01 -23.83 -9.94
N ASP A 272 -18.13 -24.24 -9.09
CA ASP A 272 -16.71 -23.91 -9.15
C ASP A 272 -15.95 -24.80 -10.13
N ARG A 273 -16.58 -25.90 -10.56
CA ARG A 273 -16.03 -26.85 -11.55
C ARG A 273 -15.87 -26.31 -12.96
N LEU A 274 -16.58 -25.24 -13.30
CA LEU A 274 -16.48 -24.62 -14.63
C LEU A 274 -15.14 -23.93 -14.89
N LEU A 275 -14.38 -23.66 -13.84
CA LEU A 275 -13.06 -23.02 -13.90
C LEU A 275 -11.93 -23.98 -13.49
N ALA A 276 -12.25 -25.26 -13.20
CA ALA A 276 -11.25 -26.24 -12.82
C ALA A 276 -10.33 -26.53 -14.01
N PRO A 277 -9.03 -26.27 -13.88
CA PRO A 277 -8.10 -26.54 -14.94
C PRO A 277 -7.88 -28.04 -15.14
N VAL A 278 -7.50 -28.36 -16.34
CA VAL A 278 -7.12 -29.70 -16.78
C VAL A 278 -5.97 -30.23 -15.91
N GLN A 279 -6.14 -31.40 -15.40
CA GLN A 279 -5.30 -32.24 -14.56
C GLN A 279 -3.79 -31.93 -14.49
N ASN A 280 -3.25 -31.96 -13.27
CA ASN A 280 -1.82 -32.04 -12.91
C ASN A 280 -1.02 -30.74 -12.78
N VAL A 281 -1.63 -29.58 -12.64
CA VAL A 281 -0.91 -28.36 -12.31
C VAL A 281 -1.25 -27.94 -10.88
N GLN A 282 -0.24 -27.52 -10.12
CA GLN A 282 -0.45 -26.96 -8.78
C GLN A 282 -0.97 -25.52 -8.93
N PHE A 283 -2.28 -25.40 -9.06
CA PHE A 283 -2.95 -24.10 -9.08
C PHE A 283 -3.23 -23.62 -7.65
N GLN A 284 -3.29 -22.31 -7.49
CA GLN A 284 -3.82 -21.70 -6.28
C GLN A 284 -5.30 -21.39 -6.47
N TYR A 285 -6.11 -21.81 -5.54
CA TYR A 285 -7.55 -21.60 -5.53
C TYR A 285 -7.97 -20.78 -4.32
N PRO A 286 -9.13 -20.12 -4.36
CA PRO A 286 -9.70 -19.52 -3.16
C PRO A 286 -9.73 -20.55 -2.04
N ARG A 287 -9.35 -20.15 -0.87
CA ARG A 287 -9.40 -21.01 0.30
C ARG A 287 -10.86 -21.35 0.62
N ALA A 288 -11.11 -22.56 1.09
CA ALA A 288 -12.48 -23.01 1.40
C ALA A 288 -13.17 -22.13 2.44
N ASP A 289 -12.43 -21.59 3.40
CA ASP A 289 -12.90 -20.66 4.41
C ASP A 289 -13.19 -19.25 3.85
N MET A 290 -12.61 -18.88 2.69
CA MET A 290 -12.82 -17.60 2.01
C MET A 290 -13.98 -17.61 1.00
N ILE A 291 -14.38 -18.77 0.50
CA ILE A 291 -15.45 -18.88 -0.52
C ILE A 291 -16.77 -18.19 -0.10
N PRO A 292 -17.24 -18.26 1.15
CA PRO A 292 -18.43 -17.55 1.58
C PRO A 292 -18.29 -16.02 1.49
N TYR A 293 -17.09 -15.49 1.64
CA TYR A 293 -16.80 -14.07 1.70
C TYR A 293 -16.86 -13.41 0.33
N PHE A 294 -16.41 -14.10 -0.70
CA PHE A 294 -16.47 -13.61 -2.10
C PHE A 294 -17.90 -13.38 -2.62
N LYS A 295 -18.92 -13.88 -1.93
CA LYS A 295 -20.32 -13.79 -2.37
C LYS A 295 -21.03 -12.53 -1.91
N LEU A 296 -20.46 -11.77 -1.00
CA LEU A 296 -21.13 -10.63 -0.38
C LEU A 296 -21.05 -9.34 -1.19
N PHE A 297 -19.96 -9.16 -1.92
CA PHE A 297 -19.77 -8.02 -2.81
C PHE A 297 -19.66 -8.53 -4.25
N ALA A 298 -20.62 -8.22 -5.11
CA ALA A 298 -20.66 -8.73 -6.48
C ALA A 298 -19.40 -8.37 -7.31
N GLY A 299 -18.76 -7.23 -7.01
CA GLY A 299 -17.52 -6.81 -7.65
C GLY A 299 -16.31 -7.62 -7.20
N GLU A 300 -16.15 -7.86 -5.90
CA GLU A 300 -15.09 -8.69 -5.32
C GLU A 300 -15.22 -10.14 -5.78
N TRP A 301 -16.44 -10.66 -5.80
CA TRP A 301 -16.69 -12.02 -6.24
C TRP A 301 -16.25 -12.24 -7.71
N ILE A 302 -16.53 -11.31 -8.60
CA ILE A 302 -16.10 -11.41 -10.01
C ILE A 302 -14.58 -11.35 -10.12
N VAL A 303 -13.95 -10.38 -9.48
CA VAL A 303 -12.49 -10.22 -9.51
C VAL A 303 -11.80 -11.39 -8.83
N GLY A 304 -12.20 -11.74 -7.61
CA GLY A 304 -11.61 -12.84 -6.85
C GLY A 304 -11.78 -14.20 -7.54
N SER A 305 -13.01 -14.54 -7.95
CA SER A 305 -13.31 -15.85 -8.54
C SER A 305 -12.69 -16.08 -9.91
N LEU A 306 -12.46 -15.04 -10.70
CA LEU A 306 -11.84 -15.13 -12.02
C LEU A 306 -10.33 -14.89 -11.98
N ALA A 307 -9.89 -13.94 -11.17
CA ALA A 307 -8.49 -13.54 -11.10
C ALA A 307 -7.63 -14.54 -10.31
N GLN A 308 -8.11 -15.06 -9.19
CA GLN A 308 -7.32 -15.96 -8.35
C GLN A 308 -6.86 -17.23 -9.06
N PRO A 309 -7.72 -18.00 -9.77
CA PRO A 309 -7.27 -19.16 -10.52
C PRO A 309 -6.33 -18.78 -11.68
N GLY A 310 -6.60 -17.68 -12.37
CA GLY A 310 -5.73 -17.17 -13.43
C GLY A 310 -4.34 -16.83 -12.91
N MET A 311 -4.26 -16.03 -11.85
CA MET A 311 -2.99 -15.67 -11.21
C MET A 311 -2.29 -16.90 -10.59
N GLY A 312 -3.06 -17.85 -10.05
CA GLY A 312 -2.57 -19.09 -9.45
C GLY A 312 -2.04 -20.13 -10.44
N SER A 313 -2.03 -19.81 -11.72
CA SER A 313 -1.56 -20.71 -12.79
C SER A 313 -0.71 -20.03 -13.85
N TYR A 314 -0.67 -18.71 -13.86
CA TYR A 314 0.06 -17.96 -14.87
C TYR A 314 1.56 -18.16 -14.73
N THR A 315 2.23 -18.47 -15.85
CA THR A 315 3.66 -18.63 -15.92
C THR A 315 4.24 -17.84 -17.09
N GLN A 316 5.44 -17.33 -16.91
CA GLN A 316 6.15 -16.54 -17.89
C GLN A 316 7.65 -16.79 -17.81
N ASN A 317 8.29 -17.14 -18.94
CA ASN A 317 9.73 -17.38 -19.02
C ASN A 317 10.39 -16.84 -20.30
N ALA A 318 9.71 -15.91 -21.00
CA ALA A 318 10.26 -15.32 -22.21
C ALA A 318 11.55 -14.53 -21.91
N PRO A 319 12.55 -14.56 -22.80
CA PRO A 319 13.79 -13.81 -22.62
C PRO A 319 13.54 -12.31 -22.40
N GLY A 320 14.25 -11.73 -21.43
CA GLY A 320 14.16 -10.30 -21.11
C GLY A 320 12.97 -9.91 -20.23
N ARG A 321 12.01 -10.80 -20.02
CA ARG A 321 10.86 -10.60 -19.13
C ARG A 321 11.11 -11.09 -17.70
N VAL A 322 10.33 -10.62 -16.73
CA VAL A 322 10.35 -11.18 -15.39
C VAL A 322 9.84 -12.60 -15.44
N ARG A 323 10.60 -13.53 -14.87
CA ARG A 323 10.19 -14.92 -14.78
C ARG A 323 9.07 -15.07 -13.76
N ILE A 324 7.97 -15.66 -14.20
CA ILE A 324 6.81 -16.01 -13.37
C ILE A 324 6.74 -17.54 -13.29
N ASP A 325 6.85 -18.08 -12.10
CA ASP A 325 6.76 -19.51 -11.82
C ASP A 325 5.83 -19.79 -10.63
N SER A 326 5.82 -20.99 -10.10
CA SER A 326 4.93 -21.41 -9.03
C SER A 326 5.06 -20.60 -7.72
N ALA A 327 6.17 -19.88 -7.52
CA ALA A 327 6.31 -18.98 -6.37
C ALA A 327 5.36 -17.79 -6.44
N TRP A 328 4.88 -17.43 -7.64
CA TRP A 328 3.92 -16.36 -7.88
C TRP A 328 2.46 -16.79 -7.73
N PHE A 329 2.17 -18.09 -7.65
CA PHE A 329 0.79 -18.60 -7.62
C PHE A 329 -0.01 -18.14 -6.38
N PRO A 330 0.56 -18.14 -5.14
CA PRO A 330 -0.13 -17.58 -3.99
C PRO A 330 -0.51 -16.11 -4.22
N ASN A 331 -1.78 -15.75 -3.95
CA ASN A 331 -2.29 -14.41 -4.19
C ASN A 331 -3.47 -14.08 -3.26
N ASP A 332 -3.87 -12.82 -3.26
CA ASP A 332 -5.03 -12.31 -2.53
C ASP A 332 -6.23 -11.95 -3.44
N GLY A 333 -6.16 -12.35 -4.71
CA GLY A 333 -7.15 -12.04 -5.74
C GLY A 333 -6.80 -10.83 -6.60
N VAL A 334 -5.85 -10.00 -6.20
CA VAL A 334 -5.39 -8.81 -6.94
C VAL A 334 -3.87 -8.77 -7.05
N VAL A 335 -3.14 -9.14 -6.03
CA VAL A 335 -1.67 -9.12 -5.97
C VAL A 335 -1.13 -10.50 -5.60
N ASN A 336 -0.04 -10.90 -6.23
CA ASN A 336 0.68 -12.12 -5.88
C ASN A 336 1.41 -11.92 -4.54
N THR A 337 1.23 -12.85 -3.61
CA THR A 337 1.75 -12.74 -2.24
C THR A 337 3.27 -12.55 -2.19
N VAL A 338 4.02 -13.16 -3.11
CA VAL A 338 5.47 -13.00 -3.22
C VAL A 338 5.88 -11.55 -3.48
N SER A 339 5.07 -10.81 -4.23
CA SER A 339 5.31 -9.41 -4.59
C SER A 339 5.11 -8.43 -3.42
N MET A 340 4.42 -8.85 -2.37
CA MET A 340 4.06 -7.96 -1.24
C MET A 340 5.18 -7.84 -0.19
N ARG A 341 6.19 -8.71 -0.24
CA ARG A 341 7.23 -8.77 0.78
C ARG A 341 8.14 -7.55 0.78
N ALA A 342 8.70 -7.23 -0.36
CA ALA A 342 9.59 -6.09 -0.60
C ALA A 342 9.90 -6.00 -2.09
N PRO A 343 10.41 -4.85 -2.57
CA PRO A 343 10.94 -4.76 -3.93
C PRO A 343 12.12 -5.71 -4.14
N SER A 344 12.14 -6.43 -5.25
CA SER A 344 13.25 -7.31 -5.62
C SER A 344 14.56 -6.54 -5.73
N GLY A 345 15.62 -7.11 -5.14
CA GLY A 345 16.95 -6.49 -5.11
C GLY A 345 17.16 -5.46 -4.00
N HIS A 346 16.14 -5.14 -3.21
CA HIS A 346 16.25 -4.25 -2.07
C HIS A 346 16.51 -5.02 -0.76
N PRO A 347 17.15 -4.39 0.25
CA PRO A 347 17.41 -5.05 1.54
C PRO A 347 16.10 -5.42 2.25
N VAL A 348 15.94 -6.69 2.62
CA VAL A 348 14.73 -7.18 3.31
C VAL A 348 15.06 -8.27 4.32
N ARG A 349 14.36 -8.26 5.44
CA ARG A 349 14.33 -9.36 6.43
C ARG A 349 12.96 -9.46 7.09
N ASP A 350 12.70 -10.56 7.77
CA ASP A 350 11.52 -10.66 8.62
C ASP A 350 11.67 -9.75 9.84
N TYR A 351 10.57 -9.14 10.28
CA TYR A 351 10.56 -8.27 11.43
C TYR A 351 10.66 -9.09 12.73
N ASP A 352 11.71 -8.85 13.49
CA ASP A 352 12.02 -9.51 14.77
C ASP A 352 11.72 -8.66 16.02
N GLY A 353 11.02 -7.54 15.84
CA GLY A 353 10.77 -6.55 16.90
C GLY A 353 11.76 -5.37 16.88
N THR A 354 12.80 -5.43 16.06
CA THR A 354 13.82 -4.37 15.96
C THR A 354 13.66 -3.58 14.68
N ALA A 355 13.31 -2.30 14.81
CA ALA A 355 13.20 -1.38 13.68
C ALA A 355 14.58 -0.95 13.18
N GLN A 356 14.74 -0.91 11.85
CA GLN A 356 15.98 -0.49 11.18
C GLN A 356 15.65 0.34 9.94
N ARG A 357 16.29 1.50 9.80
CA ARG A 357 16.18 2.33 8.60
C ARG A 357 16.91 1.69 7.42
N GLY A 358 16.45 1.97 6.20
CA GLY A 358 17.05 1.45 4.97
C GLY A 358 16.86 -0.05 4.76
N MET A 359 15.94 -0.66 5.49
CA MET A 359 15.68 -2.10 5.47
C MET A 359 14.16 -2.33 5.42
N TRP A 360 13.70 -3.16 4.50
CA TRP A 360 12.33 -3.67 4.49
C TRP A 360 12.16 -4.72 5.57
N LEU A 361 11.25 -4.46 6.50
CA LEU A 361 10.94 -5.30 7.66
C LEU A 361 9.59 -5.96 7.41
N PHE A 362 9.62 -7.22 6.99
CA PHE A 362 8.42 -7.94 6.64
C PHE A 362 7.68 -8.45 7.88
N LEU A 363 6.43 -8.00 8.04
CA LEU A 363 5.56 -8.32 9.17
C LEU A 363 4.85 -9.68 9.04
N GLY A 364 5.00 -10.35 7.90
CA GLY A 364 4.39 -11.65 7.61
C GLY A 364 3.24 -11.57 6.61
N ASN A 365 2.74 -12.77 6.23
CA ASN A 365 1.54 -12.94 5.41
C ASN A 365 0.34 -13.20 6.31
N TYR A 366 -0.69 -12.38 6.17
CA TYR A 366 -1.97 -12.56 6.86
C TYR A 366 -2.86 -13.49 6.03
N ARG A 367 -3.00 -14.72 6.50
CA ARG A 367 -3.81 -15.76 5.85
C ARG A 367 -5.29 -15.55 6.17
N GLY A 368 -6.14 -15.76 5.17
CA GLY A 368 -7.59 -15.60 5.34
C GLY A 368 -8.07 -14.17 5.12
N TYR A 369 -7.19 -13.28 4.63
CA TYR A 369 -7.53 -11.96 4.14
C TYR A 369 -7.30 -11.91 2.64
N ASP A 370 -8.30 -11.48 1.90
CA ASP A 370 -8.13 -11.07 0.51
C ASP A 370 -7.67 -9.61 0.41
N HIS A 371 -7.61 -9.09 -0.82
CA HIS A 371 -7.11 -7.74 -1.07
C HIS A 371 -7.93 -6.63 -0.40
N PHE A 372 -9.23 -6.86 -0.16
CA PHE A 372 -10.15 -5.88 0.39
C PHE A 372 -10.54 -6.17 1.85
N ASP A 373 -10.45 -7.42 2.27
CA ASP A 373 -10.70 -7.81 3.68
C ASP A 373 -9.77 -7.07 4.63
N ILE A 374 -8.53 -6.85 4.22
CA ILE A 374 -7.52 -6.11 4.99
C ILE A 374 -7.91 -4.64 5.22
N LEU A 375 -8.87 -4.13 4.47
CA LEU A 375 -9.45 -2.79 4.60
C LEU A 375 -10.74 -2.79 5.45
N ASN A 376 -11.11 -3.89 6.08
CA ASN A 376 -12.41 -4.07 6.74
C ASN A 376 -13.62 -3.83 5.81
N TRP A 377 -13.46 -4.14 4.51
CA TRP A 377 -14.64 -4.11 3.62
C TRP A 377 -15.60 -5.21 4.05
N PRO A 378 -16.93 -5.01 3.86
CA PRO A 378 -17.92 -5.89 4.45
C PRO A 378 -17.75 -7.34 4.03
N ASN A 379 -17.27 -8.14 4.96
CA ASN A 379 -17.24 -9.59 4.86
C ASN A 379 -17.51 -10.18 6.25
N PRO A 380 -17.91 -11.44 6.37
CA PRO A 380 -18.03 -12.12 7.66
C PRO A 380 -16.68 -12.61 8.21
N GLY A 381 -15.55 -12.18 7.62
CA GLY A 381 -14.20 -12.54 8.04
C GLY A 381 -13.75 -11.84 9.33
N PRO A 382 -12.52 -12.11 9.75
CA PRO A 382 -11.95 -11.44 10.91
C PRO A 382 -11.72 -9.96 10.63
N SER A 383 -11.98 -9.10 11.63
CA SER A 383 -11.64 -7.69 11.55
C SER A 383 -10.13 -7.49 11.34
N ALA A 384 -9.76 -6.54 10.50
CA ALA A 384 -8.38 -6.12 10.33
C ALA A 384 -7.89 -5.15 11.43
N ASP A 385 -8.75 -4.69 12.34
CA ASP A 385 -8.37 -3.76 13.41
C ASP A 385 -7.13 -4.21 14.19
N PRO A 386 -6.96 -5.48 14.61
CA PRO A 386 -5.75 -5.91 15.31
C PRO A 386 -4.45 -5.77 14.48
N ILE A 387 -4.58 -5.75 13.15
CA ILE A 387 -3.45 -5.52 12.25
C ILE A 387 -3.06 -4.04 12.28
N TYR A 388 -4.05 -3.14 12.24
CA TYR A 388 -3.82 -1.70 12.37
C TYR A 388 -3.34 -1.32 13.77
N ASP A 389 -3.81 -1.99 14.83
CA ASP A 389 -3.28 -1.85 16.18
C ASP A 389 -1.77 -2.17 16.21
N ARG A 390 -1.37 -3.30 15.65
CA ARG A 390 0.04 -3.67 15.53
C ARG A 390 0.85 -2.66 14.72
N ILE A 391 0.28 -2.13 13.65
CA ILE A 391 0.94 -1.08 12.86
C ILE A 391 1.14 0.18 13.70
N CYS A 392 0.12 0.62 14.45
CA CYS A 392 0.20 1.75 15.37
C CYS A 392 1.28 1.53 16.43
N ASP A 393 1.34 0.36 17.09
CA ASP A 393 2.37 0.01 18.05
C ASP A 393 3.79 0.17 17.48
N ILE A 394 3.98 -0.25 16.24
CA ILE A 394 5.26 -0.16 15.55
C ILE A 394 5.61 1.29 15.24
N ILE A 395 4.74 2.02 14.51
CA ILE A 395 5.10 3.34 13.98
C ILE A 395 5.17 4.42 15.06
N PHE A 396 4.27 4.38 16.04
CA PHE A 396 4.30 5.33 17.16
C PHE A 396 5.38 4.99 18.19
N GLY A 397 5.93 3.79 18.15
CA GLY A 397 7.10 3.39 18.92
C GLY A 397 8.47 3.77 18.30
N LEU A 398 8.54 4.40 17.12
CA LEU A 398 9.79 4.72 16.41
C LEU A 398 10.54 5.95 16.95
#